data_3f5755d03668b189eedc22ada9403f5d
#
_entry.id   3f5755d03668b189eedc22ada9403f5d
#
_cell.length_a   1.000
_cell.length_b   1.000
_cell.length_c   1.000
_cell.angle_alpha   90.00
_cell.angle_beta   90.00
_cell.angle_gamma   90.00
#
_symmetry.space_group_name_H-M   'P 1'
#
loop_
_entity.id
_entity.type
_entity.pdbx_description
1 polymer ?
#
loop_
_entity_poly.entity_id
_entity_poly.type
_entity_poly.pdbx_seq_one_letter_code
_entity_poly.pdbx_strand_id
1 'polypeptide(L)'
;MKGTEKIIAHIKADAKTQVDGILAQAEQQCARIRGDFDKQAAALYAERIRAGVKETQDQVDGTERIARMEGRKSMLSAKQALVGESFRRALDKSVSLPEEDYVAFLAKLAARASVTGEEEILLNTRDREAIGAKLVKAANALLPNGKLSLSDETRDIAGGLILRRGSIEANCSAELLVELSQSDLSAKVAEILFQ
;
A
#
# COMPACT_ATOMS: atom_id res chain seq x y z
N MET A 1 97.06 50.25 1.63
CA MET A 1 95.93 49.75 2.40
C MET A 1 94.56 50.24 1.93
N LYS A 2 94.39 51.47 1.41
CA LYS A 2 93.11 52.03 0.99
C LYS A 2 92.44 51.35 -0.24
N GLY A 3 93.16 50.59 -1.06
CA GLY A 3 92.61 49.95 -2.24
C GLY A 3 91.85 48.60 -1.94
N THR A 4 92.44 47.79 -1.04
CA THR A 4 91.88 46.45 -0.64
C THR A 4 90.61 46.60 0.21
N GLU A 5 90.55 47.65 1.07
CA GLU A 5 89.30 47.92 1.84
C GLU A 5 88.12 48.30 0.97
N LYS A 6 88.36 49.06 -0.14
CA LYS A 6 87.27 49.37 -1.12
C LYS A 6 86.77 48.10 -1.89
N ILE A 7 87.69 47.27 -2.24
CA ILE A 7 87.27 45.98 -2.93
C ILE A 7 86.47 45.05 -2.01
N ILE A 8 86.89 44.97 -0.71
CA ILE A 8 86.13 44.18 0.29
C ILE A 8 84.75 44.81 0.52
N ALA A 9 84.67 46.11 0.62
CA ALA A 9 83.38 46.80 0.75
C ALA A 9 82.47 46.58 -0.44
N HIS A 10 82.96 46.58 -1.69
CA HIS A 10 82.27 46.34 -2.89
C HIS A 10 81.75 44.88 -2.93
N ILE A 11 82.59 43.88 -2.65
CA ILE A 11 82.19 42.47 -2.61
C ILE A 11 81.11 42.25 -1.56
N LYS A 12 81.23 42.90 -0.36
CA LYS A 12 80.17 42.80 0.65
C LYS A 12 78.84 43.42 0.21
N ALA A 13 78.87 44.54 -0.51
CA ALA A 13 77.70 45.22 -1.03
C ALA A 13 77.03 44.36 -2.11
N ASP A 14 77.80 43.80 -3.03
CA ASP A 14 77.29 42.92 -4.07
C ASP A 14 76.70 41.63 -3.48
N ALA A 15 77.37 40.99 -2.52
CA ALA A 15 76.87 39.84 -1.82
C ALA A 15 75.54 40.13 -1.09
N LYS A 16 75.47 41.31 -0.44
CA LYS A 16 74.24 41.74 0.22
C LYS A 16 73.09 41.93 -0.79
N THR A 17 73.35 42.57 -1.93
CA THR A 17 72.37 42.80 -2.99
C THR A 17 71.85 41.44 -3.54
N GLN A 18 72.73 40.45 -3.72
CA GLN A 18 72.37 39.13 -4.15
C GLN A 18 71.48 38.37 -3.11
N VAL A 19 71.84 38.46 -1.81
CA VAL A 19 71.05 37.87 -0.73
C VAL A 19 69.72 38.53 -0.63
N ASP A 20 69.64 39.88 -0.65
CA ASP A 20 68.37 40.60 -0.62
C ASP A 20 67.45 40.22 -1.85
N GLY A 21 68.06 40.03 -3.04
CA GLY A 21 67.35 39.58 -4.22
C GLY A 21 66.80 38.16 -4.05
N ILE A 22 67.57 37.21 -3.51
CA ILE A 22 67.11 35.84 -3.26
C ILE A 22 65.98 35.81 -2.23
N LEU A 23 66.13 36.61 -1.14
CA LEU A 23 65.07 36.69 -0.12
C LEU A 23 63.77 37.26 -0.70
N ALA A 24 63.86 38.34 -1.48
CA ALA A 24 62.66 38.92 -2.13
C ALA A 24 61.94 37.92 -3.08
N GLN A 25 62.75 37.16 -3.86
CA GLN A 25 62.19 36.11 -4.72
C GLN A 25 61.53 34.99 -3.90
N ALA A 26 62.15 34.56 -2.81
CA ALA A 26 61.57 33.51 -1.94
C ALA A 26 60.27 34.01 -1.29
N GLU A 27 60.24 35.25 -0.79
CA GLU A 27 59.00 35.83 -0.24
C GLU A 27 57.90 35.94 -1.28
N GLN A 28 58.22 36.34 -2.50
CA GLN A 28 57.27 36.40 -3.60
C GLN A 28 56.69 34.99 -3.96
N GLN A 29 57.58 33.97 -3.99
CA GLN A 29 57.15 32.62 -4.22
C GLN A 29 56.26 32.09 -3.09
N CYS A 30 56.62 32.34 -1.83
CA CYS A 30 55.79 31.97 -0.68
C CYS A 30 54.42 32.65 -0.72
N ALA A 31 54.36 33.96 -1.04
CA ALA A 31 53.11 34.68 -1.16
C ALA A 31 52.21 34.11 -2.28
N ARG A 32 52.81 33.74 -3.43
CA ARG A 32 52.11 33.08 -4.54
C ARG A 32 51.53 31.72 -4.14
N ILE A 33 52.37 30.87 -3.53
CA ILE A 33 51.96 29.54 -3.08
C ILE A 33 50.79 29.66 -2.07
N ARG A 34 50.93 30.57 -1.07
CA ARG A 34 49.82 30.81 -0.11
C ARG A 34 48.55 31.25 -0.81
N GLY A 35 48.65 32.22 -1.72
CA GLY A 35 47.46 32.70 -2.47
C GLY A 35 46.78 31.63 -3.30
N ASP A 36 47.56 30.70 -3.89
CA ASP A 36 47.00 29.58 -4.65
C ASP A 36 46.34 28.57 -3.74
N PHE A 37 46.93 28.25 -2.58
CA PHE A 37 46.29 27.37 -1.60
C PHE A 37 45.04 27.98 -0.97
N ASP A 38 45.02 29.28 -0.70
CA ASP A 38 43.84 29.98 -0.18
C ASP A 38 42.67 29.92 -1.17
N LYS A 39 42.95 30.10 -2.46
CA LYS A 39 41.94 29.95 -3.54
C LYS A 39 41.43 28.53 -3.62
N GLN A 40 42.33 27.53 -3.57
CA GLN A 40 41.93 26.14 -3.59
C GLN A 40 41.06 25.74 -2.38
N ALA A 41 41.47 26.19 -1.18
CA ALA A 41 40.71 25.97 0.04
C ALA A 41 39.32 26.60 -0.02
N ALA A 42 39.22 27.85 -0.50
CA ALA A 42 37.94 28.53 -0.68
C ALA A 42 37.01 27.79 -1.71
N ALA A 43 37.59 27.33 -2.82
CA ALA A 43 36.83 26.56 -3.84
C ALA A 43 36.34 25.24 -3.29
N LEU A 44 37.18 24.48 -2.60
CA LEU A 44 36.82 23.21 -1.97
C LEU A 44 35.75 23.39 -0.89
N TYR A 45 35.90 24.43 -0.06
CA TYR A 45 34.88 24.75 0.94
C TYR A 45 33.52 25.06 0.30
N ALA A 46 33.48 25.90 -0.74
CA ALA A 46 32.27 26.24 -1.45
C ALA A 46 31.63 25.02 -2.13
N GLU A 47 32.44 24.11 -2.66
CA GLU A 47 31.97 22.85 -3.23
C GLU A 47 31.34 21.94 -2.18
N ARG A 48 32.01 21.76 -1.03
CA ARG A 48 31.50 20.96 0.10
C ARG A 48 30.19 21.47 0.66
N ILE A 49 30.07 22.80 0.82
CA ILE A 49 28.83 23.43 1.28
C ILE A 49 27.69 23.16 0.27
N ARG A 50 27.95 23.36 -1.03
CA ARG A 50 26.95 23.08 -2.08
C ARG A 50 26.52 21.63 -2.10
N ALA A 51 27.47 20.70 -1.99
CA ALA A 51 27.17 19.27 -1.94
C ALA A 51 26.33 18.91 -0.69
N GLY A 52 26.69 19.43 0.49
CA GLY A 52 25.96 19.20 1.73
C GLY A 52 24.53 19.76 1.70
N VAL A 53 24.35 20.97 1.14
CA VAL A 53 23.02 21.57 0.98
C VAL A 53 22.15 20.70 0.05
N LYS A 54 22.71 20.24 -1.09
CA LYS A 54 21.99 19.36 -2.01
C LYS A 54 21.63 18.04 -1.36
N GLU A 55 22.55 17.39 -0.69
CA GLU A 55 22.31 16.12 0.02
C GLU A 55 21.18 16.26 1.06
N THR A 56 21.24 17.34 1.85
CA THR A 56 20.19 17.63 2.84
C THR A 56 18.83 17.84 2.17
N GLN A 57 18.78 18.58 1.07
CA GLN A 57 17.53 18.79 0.33
C GLN A 57 16.98 17.47 -0.21
N ASP A 58 17.83 16.63 -0.81
CA ASP A 58 17.44 15.31 -1.33
C ASP A 58 16.90 14.40 -0.22
N GLN A 59 17.47 14.46 0.99
CA GLN A 59 16.97 13.72 2.17
C GLN A 59 15.61 14.23 2.63
N VAL A 60 15.42 15.54 2.72
CA VAL A 60 14.12 16.15 3.09
C VAL A 60 13.06 15.77 2.10
N ASP A 61 13.33 15.94 0.80
CA ASP A 61 12.38 15.57 -0.27
C ASP A 61 12.07 14.07 -0.27
N GLY A 62 13.07 13.23 0.02
CA GLY A 62 12.91 11.79 0.21
C GLY A 62 11.94 11.45 1.35
N THR A 63 12.17 12.06 2.51
CA THR A 63 11.34 11.87 3.70
C THR A 63 9.90 12.34 3.46
N GLU A 64 9.74 13.50 2.81
CA GLU A 64 8.41 14.03 2.47
C GLU A 64 7.64 13.11 1.53
N ARG A 65 8.32 12.57 0.50
CA ARG A 65 7.70 11.58 -0.42
C ARG A 65 7.24 10.32 0.31
N ILE A 66 8.06 9.79 1.23
CA ILE A 66 7.72 8.61 2.03
C ILE A 66 6.52 8.91 2.91
N ALA A 67 6.52 10.02 3.64
CA ALA A 67 5.42 10.42 4.51
C ALA A 67 4.09 10.57 3.74
N ARG A 68 4.14 11.21 2.56
CA ARG A 68 2.96 11.34 1.68
C ARG A 68 2.46 9.99 1.16
N MET A 69 3.36 9.07 0.82
CA MET A 69 3.01 7.72 0.39
C MET A 69 2.35 6.92 1.52
N GLU A 70 2.92 6.97 2.72
CA GLU A 70 2.35 6.30 3.89
C GLU A 70 1.00 6.87 4.29
N GLY A 71 0.83 8.18 4.23
CA GLY A 71 -0.46 8.83 4.45
C GLY A 71 -1.54 8.35 3.48
N ARG A 72 -1.20 8.26 2.18
CA ARG A 72 -2.13 7.71 1.16
C ARG A 72 -2.44 6.23 1.40
N LYS A 73 -1.44 5.42 1.75
CA LYS A 73 -1.61 3.99 2.08
C LYS A 73 -2.54 3.81 3.27
N SER A 74 -2.34 4.58 4.33
CA SER A 74 -3.19 4.54 5.53
C SER A 74 -4.63 4.93 5.20
N MET A 75 -4.83 6.00 4.43
CA MET A 75 -6.16 6.43 3.97
C MET A 75 -6.85 5.36 3.12
N LEU A 76 -6.11 4.75 2.18
CA LEU A 76 -6.66 3.67 1.33
C LEU A 76 -7.04 2.45 2.17
N SER A 77 -6.19 2.05 3.12
CA SER A 77 -6.48 0.94 4.04
C SER A 77 -7.74 1.19 4.86
N ALA A 78 -7.91 2.40 5.40
CA ALA A 78 -9.12 2.77 6.13
C ALA A 78 -10.37 2.72 5.24
N LYS A 79 -10.29 3.22 4.01
CA LYS A 79 -11.39 3.13 3.05
C LYS A 79 -11.76 1.69 2.70
N GLN A 80 -10.77 0.84 2.45
CA GLN A 80 -10.99 -0.59 2.18
C GLN A 80 -11.64 -1.31 3.37
N ALA A 81 -11.21 -1.00 4.60
CA ALA A 81 -11.82 -1.54 5.81
C ALA A 81 -13.30 -1.18 5.94
N LEU A 82 -13.67 0.08 5.63
CA LEU A 82 -15.08 0.52 5.65
C LEU A 82 -15.92 -0.14 4.56
N VAL A 83 -15.37 -0.34 3.37
CA VAL A 83 -16.05 -1.10 2.30
C VAL A 83 -16.26 -2.55 2.76
N GLY A 84 -15.23 -3.22 3.29
CA GLY A 84 -15.35 -4.58 3.82
C GLY A 84 -16.38 -4.70 4.95
N GLU A 85 -16.40 -3.74 5.87
CA GLU A 85 -17.40 -3.68 6.95
C GLU A 85 -18.82 -3.53 6.41
N SER A 86 -19.01 -2.78 5.32
CA SER A 86 -20.32 -2.65 4.67
C SER A 86 -20.84 -3.97 4.12
N PHE A 87 -19.97 -4.77 3.51
CA PHE A 87 -20.33 -6.12 3.04
C PHE A 87 -20.59 -7.09 4.18
N ARG A 88 -19.81 -7.02 5.25
CA ARG A 88 -20.06 -7.83 6.47
C ARG A 88 -21.44 -7.51 7.06
N ARG A 89 -21.79 -6.23 7.19
CA ARG A 89 -23.12 -5.81 7.66
C ARG A 89 -24.25 -6.24 6.70
N ALA A 90 -23.98 -6.25 5.41
CA ALA A 90 -24.96 -6.75 4.42
C ALA A 90 -25.19 -8.26 4.61
N LEU A 91 -24.14 -9.05 4.88
CA LEU A 91 -24.27 -10.46 5.22
C LEU A 91 -25.11 -10.65 6.48
N ASP A 92 -24.75 -9.97 7.59
CA ASP A 92 -25.48 -10.04 8.85
C ASP A 92 -26.97 -9.71 8.67
N LYS A 93 -27.26 -8.67 7.87
CA LYS A 93 -28.61 -8.24 7.59
C LYS A 93 -29.37 -9.28 6.74
N SER A 94 -28.70 -9.91 5.77
CA SER A 94 -29.30 -10.90 4.91
C SER A 94 -29.74 -12.17 5.66
N VAL A 95 -28.94 -12.62 6.64
CA VAL A 95 -29.26 -13.77 7.48
C VAL A 95 -30.18 -13.45 8.67
N SER A 96 -30.45 -12.18 8.92
CA SER A 96 -31.38 -11.70 9.97
C SER A 96 -32.69 -11.12 9.41
N LEU A 97 -33.01 -11.41 8.15
CA LEU A 97 -34.30 -11.04 7.57
C LEU A 97 -35.46 -11.70 8.34
N PRO A 98 -36.67 -11.09 8.32
CA PRO A 98 -37.88 -11.78 8.80
C PRO A 98 -38.03 -13.13 8.14
N GLU A 99 -38.54 -14.13 8.88
CA GLU A 99 -38.61 -15.53 8.43
C GLU A 99 -39.27 -15.68 7.06
N GLU A 100 -40.41 -14.99 6.83
CA GLU A 100 -41.13 -15.06 5.57
C GLU A 100 -40.32 -14.55 4.39
N ASP A 101 -39.63 -13.39 4.56
CA ASP A 101 -38.79 -12.79 3.53
C ASP A 101 -37.55 -13.65 3.26
N TYR A 102 -36.97 -14.23 4.31
CA TYR A 102 -35.78 -15.07 4.22
C TYR A 102 -36.12 -16.39 3.48
N VAL A 103 -37.25 -17.04 3.82
CA VAL A 103 -37.75 -18.23 3.10
C VAL A 103 -38.02 -17.91 1.64
N ALA A 104 -38.70 -16.79 1.34
CA ALA A 104 -38.99 -16.39 -0.02
C ALA A 104 -37.70 -16.10 -0.83
N PHE A 105 -36.70 -15.49 -0.21
CA PHE A 105 -35.39 -15.23 -0.82
C PHE A 105 -34.66 -16.55 -1.12
N LEU A 106 -34.55 -17.45 -0.14
CA LEU A 106 -33.89 -18.75 -0.30
C LEU A 106 -34.62 -19.66 -1.31
N ALA A 107 -35.95 -19.63 -1.34
CA ALA A 107 -36.72 -20.39 -2.31
C ALA A 107 -36.44 -19.96 -3.75
N LYS A 108 -36.38 -18.64 -4.00
CA LYS A 108 -35.96 -18.10 -5.31
C LYS A 108 -34.55 -18.49 -5.67
N LEU A 109 -33.63 -18.45 -4.67
CA LEU A 109 -32.25 -18.83 -4.86
C LEU A 109 -32.12 -20.32 -5.22
N ALA A 110 -32.79 -21.20 -4.47
CA ALA A 110 -32.86 -22.64 -4.75
C ALA A 110 -33.43 -22.93 -6.15
N ALA A 111 -34.52 -22.26 -6.52
CA ALA A 111 -35.13 -22.45 -7.84
C ALA A 111 -34.25 -22.00 -8.99
N ARG A 112 -33.41 -20.92 -8.78
CA ARG A 112 -32.47 -20.46 -9.80
C ARG A 112 -31.21 -21.32 -9.90
N ALA A 113 -30.73 -21.87 -8.78
CA ALA A 113 -29.54 -22.69 -8.73
C ALA A 113 -29.81 -24.18 -9.05
N SER A 114 -31.03 -24.64 -8.91
CA SER A 114 -31.45 -26.00 -9.25
C SER A 114 -31.34 -26.23 -10.76
N VAL A 115 -30.74 -27.35 -11.12
CA VAL A 115 -30.56 -27.77 -12.52
C VAL A 115 -31.58 -28.84 -12.89
N THR A 116 -31.89 -29.73 -11.95
CA THR A 116 -32.73 -30.91 -12.22
C THR A 116 -34.07 -30.90 -11.47
N GLY A 117 -34.17 -30.10 -10.43
CA GLY A 117 -35.33 -30.05 -9.56
C GLY A 117 -35.40 -31.21 -8.56
N GLU A 118 -34.37 -32.06 -8.47
CA GLU A 118 -34.33 -33.25 -7.60
C GLU A 118 -33.15 -33.20 -6.62
N GLU A 119 -32.56 -32.00 -6.40
CA GLU A 119 -31.46 -31.81 -5.51
C GLU A 119 -31.89 -31.85 -4.04
N GLU A 120 -30.94 -32.20 -3.16
CA GLU A 120 -31.08 -32.04 -1.72
C GLU A 120 -30.66 -30.65 -1.29
N ILE A 121 -31.44 -30.01 -0.44
CA ILE A 121 -31.13 -28.73 0.19
C ILE A 121 -30.41 -29.00 1.51
N LEU A 122 -29.16 -28.50 1.61
CA LEU A 122 -28.40 -28.50 2.84
C LEU A 122 -28.41 -27.08 3.43
N LEU A 123 -28.66 -26.98 4.71
CA LEU A 123 -28.70 -25.74 5.51
C LEU A 123 -27.76 -25.83 6.69
N ASN A 124 -27.58 -24.72 7.41
CA ASN A 124 -27.00 -24.77 8.75
C ASN A 124 -28.04 -25.36 9.74
N THR A 125 -27.58 -25.76 10.93
CA THR A 125 -28.43 -26.40 11.95
C THR A 125 -29.65 -25.56 12.31
N ARG A 126 -29.44 -24.27 12.54
CA ARG A 126 -30.48 -23.31 12.93
C ARG A 126 -31.58 -23.20 11.87
N ASP A 127 -31.17 -22.94 10.62
CA ASP A 127 -32.13 -22.71 9.52
C ASP A 127 -32.84 -23.98 9.11
N ARG A 128 -32.17 -25.14 9.23
CA ARG A 128 -32.79 -26.44 8.99
C ARG A 128 -33.97 -26.69 9.94
N GLU A 129 -33.79 -26.42 11.22
CA GLU A 129 -34.83 -26.60 12.23
C GLU A 129 -35.98 -25.58 12.10
N ALA A 130 -35.60 -24.28 11.88
CA ALA A 130 -36.57 -23.19 11.89
C ALA A 130 -37.40 -23.13 10.60
N ILE A 131 -36.76 -23.25 9.43
CA ILE A 131 -37.37 -22.94 8.15
C ILE A 131 -37.29 -24.07 7.09
N GLY A 132 -36.53 -25.14 7.32
CA GLY A 132 -36.20 -26.15 6.32
C GLY A 132 -37.45 -26.72 5.57
N ALA A 133 -38.48 -27.15 6.27
CA ALA A 133 -39.70 -27.68 5.65
C ALA A 133 -40.48 -26.61 4.87
N LYS A 134 -40.52 -25.37 5.35
CA LYS A 134 -41.17 -24.24 4.70
C LYS A 134 -40.42 -23.86 3.41
N LEU A 135 -39.09 -23.86 3.47
CA LEU A 135 -38.24 -23.58 2.33
C LEU A 135 -38.40 -24.59 1.21
N VAL A 136 -38.34 -25.89 1.52
CA VAL A 136 -38.55 -26.97 0.52
C VAL A 136 -39.89 -26.82 -0.17
N LYS A 137 -40.95 -26.57 0.60
CA LYS A 137 -42.31 -26.37 0.03
C LYS A 137 -42.35 -25.15 -0.89
N ALA A 138 -41.77 -24.02 -0.44
CA ALA A 138 -41.75 -22.79 -1.23
C ALA A 138 -40.88 -22.91 -2.50
N ALA A 139 -39.72 -23.55 -2.41
CA ALA A 139 -38.83 -23.78 -3.55
C ALA A 139 -39.45 -24.70 -4.60
N ASN A 140 -40.08 -25.80 -4.16
CA ASN A 140 -40.79 -26.72 -5.07
C ASN A 140 -41.98 -26.07 -5.77
N ALA A 141 -42.62 -25.10 -5.13
CA ALA A 141 -43.74 -24.37 -5.76
C ALA A 141 -43.25 -23.43 -6.90
N LEU A 142 -41.98 -23.05 -6.91
CA LEU A 142 -41.37 -22.21 -7.96
C LEU A 142 -40.82 -23.02 -9.14
N LEU A 143 -40.67 -24.33 -9.00
CA LEU A 143 -40.12 -25.21 -10.04
C LEU A 143 -41.26 -25.98 -10.76
N PRO A 144 -41.21 -26.12 -12.09
CA PRO A 144 -42.27 -26.81 -12.86
C PRO A 144 -42.49 -28.25 -12.44
N ASN A 145 -41.45 -28.95 -11.99
CA ASN A 145 -41.50 -30.33 -11.50
C ASN A 145 -40.63 -30.48 -10.24
N GLY A 146 -40.76 -29.53 -9.31
CA GLY A 146 -39.90 -29.48 -8.12
C GLY A 146 -40.09 -30.71 -7.22
N LYS A 147 -38.98 -31.41 -6.99
CA LYS A 147 -38.83 -32.54 -6.07
C LYS A 147 -37.65 -32.37 -5.16
N LEU A 148 -37.30 -31.11 -4.88
CA LEU A 148 -36.24 -30.81 -3.91
C LEU A 148 -36.57 -31.42 -2.56
N SER A 149 -35.59 -31.97 -1.89
CA SER A 149 -35.71 -32.57 -0.56
C SER A 149 -34.82 -31.87 0.46
N LEU A 150 -35.19 -31.94 1.73
CA LEU A 150 -34.34 -31.42 2.81
C LEU A 150 -33.36 -32.52 3.22
N SER A 151 -32.08 -32.23 3.21
CA SER A 151 -31.05 -33.14 3.67
C SER A 151 -31.03 -33.24 5.20
N ASP A 152 -30.68 -34.44 5.71
CA ASP A 152 -30.43 -34.66 7.13
C ASP A 152 -29.07 -34.11 7.58
N GLU A 153 -28.16 -33.92 6.64
CA GLU A 153 -26.89 -33.31 6.89
C GLU A 153 -26.99 -31.79 6.95
N THR A 154 -26.18 -31.17 7.83
CA THR A 154 -26.04 -29.72 7.93
C THR A 154 -24.66 -29.29 7.50
N ARG A 155 -24.51 -28.01 7.16
CA ARG A 155 -23.22 -27.37 6.82
C ARG A 155 -22.96 -26.20 7.76
N ASP A 156 -21.67 -25.97 8.02
CA ASP A 156 -21.24 -24.80 8.80
C ASP A 156 -21.16 -23.57 7.86
N ILE A 157 -22.31 -22.92 7.68
CA ILE A 157 -22.52 -21.71 6.91
C ILE A 157 -23.29 -20.70 7.76
N ALA A 158 -23.02 -19.38 7.61
CA ALA A 158 -23.75 -18.34 8.34
C ALA A 158 -25.23 -18.29 7.94
N GLY A 159 -25.53 -18.60 6.67
CA GLY A 159 -26.85 -18.66 6.10
C GLY A 159 -26.83 -19.04 4.62
N GLY A 160 -27.98 -18.96 3.97
CA GLY A 160 -28.09 -19.45 2.60
C GLY A 160 -28.38 -20.95 2.52
N LEU A 161 -28.00 -21.57 1.40
CA LEU A 161 -28.23 -23.00 1.15
C LEU A 161 -27.13 -23.58 0.25
N ILE A 162 -27.02 -24.92 0.30
CA ILE A 162 -26.22 -25.68 -0.67
C ILE A 162 -27.16 -26.70 -1.30
N LEU A 163 -27.14 -26.79 -2.64
CA LEU A 163 -27.86 -27.82 -3.35
C LEU A 163 -26.91 -28.97 -3.69
N ARG A 164 -27.29 -30.20 -3.39
CA ARG A 164 -26.48 -31.38 -3.63
C ARG A 164 -27.24 -32.39 -4.47
N ARG A 165 -26.57 -32.96 -5.48
CA ARG A 165 -27.05 -34.13 -6.21
C ARG A 165 -25.89 -35.13 -6.41
N GLY A 166 -25.89 -36.19 -5.66
CA GLY A 166 -24.81 -37.17 -5.67
C GLY A 166 -23.52 -36.55 -5.20
N SER A 167 -22.51 -36.45 -6.08
CA SER A 167 -21.20 -35.86 -5.79
C SER A 167 -21.09 -34.39 -6.21
N ILE A 168 -22.13 -33.79 -6.75
CA ILE A 168 -22.11 -32.38 -7.21
C ILE A 168 -22.84 -31.54 -6.19
N GLU A 169 -22.15 -30.48 -5.74
CA GLU A 169 -22.70 -29.46 -4.85
C GLU A 169 -22.69 -28.09 -5.53
N ALA A 170 -23.80 -27.37 -5.46
CA ALA A 170 -23.91 -25.97 -5.84
C ALA A 170 -23.99 -25.13 -4.56
N ASN A 171 -22.90 -24.44 -4.24
CA ASN A 171 -22.82 -23.62 -3.05
C ASN A 171 -23.51 -22.25 -3.30
N CYS A 172 -24.59 -22.01 -2.59
CA CYS A 172 -25.35 -20.78 -2.54
C CYS A 172 -25.40 -20.21 -1.11
N SER A 173 -24.31 -20.38 -0.34
CA SER A 173 -24.20 -19.79 0.98
C SER A 173 -24.19 -18.26 0.92
N ALA A 174 -24.69 -17.62 1.96
CA ALA A 174 -24.76 -16.17 2.03
C ALA A 174 -23.37 -15.54 1.96
N GLU A 175 -22.36 -16.18 2.55
CA GLU A 175 -20.97 -15.76 2.51
C GLU A 175 -20.42 -15.70 1.08
N LEU A 176 -20.62 -16.80 0.33
CA LEU A 176 -20.15 -16.87 -1.06
C LEU A 176 -20.86 -15.84 -1.95
N LEU A 177 -22.16 -15.66 -1.77
CA LEU A 177 -22.94 -14.67 -2.51
C LEU A 177 -22.46 -13.25 -2.24
N VAL A 178 -22.12 -12.93 -0.98
CA VAL A 178 -21.56 -11.62 -0.61
C VAL A 178 -20.15 -11.46 -1.17
N GLU A 179 -19.29 -12.48 -1.10
CA GLU A 179 -17.95 -12.47 -1.65
C GLU A 179 -17.96 -12.23 -3.18
N LEU A 180 -18.79 -12.94 -3.92
CA LEU A 180 -18.96 -12.71 -5.36
C LEU A 180 -19.47 -11.29 -5.66
N SER A 181 -20.45 -10.82 -4.87
CA SER A 181 -20.98 -9.47 -5.02
C SER A 181 -19.96 -8.39 -4.67
N GLN A 182 -19.02 -8.67 -3.76
CA GLN A 182 -17.97 -7.74 -3.37
C GLN A 182 -17.04 -7.41 -4.53
N SER A 183 -16.70 -8.39 -5.37
CA SER A 183 -15.84 -8.16 -6.54
C SER A 183 -16.47 -7.16 -7.52
N ASP A 184 -17.77 -7.24 -7.71
CA ASP A 184 -18.50 -6.44 -8.69
C ASP A 184 -18.94 -5.06 -8.14
N LEU A 185 -19.26 -5.01 -6.85
CA LEU A 185 -19.89 -3.83 -6.24
C LEU A 185 -18.96 -2.97 -5.39
N SER A 186 -17.74 -3.40 -5.09
CA SER A 186 -16.81 -2.65 -4.22
C SER A 186 -16.56 -1.22 -4.69
N ALA A 187 -16.39 -1.01 -6.00
CA ALA A 187 -16.18 0.32 -6.57
C ALA A 187 -17.39 1.24 -6.33
N LYS A 188 -18.59 0.70 -6.54
CA LYS A 188 -19.86 1.42 -6.37
C LYS A 188 -20.16 1.74 -4.90
N VAL A 189 -19.85 0.79 -4.00
CA VAL A 189 -19.97 1.00 -2.55
C VAL A 189 -18.98 2.06 -2.09
N ALA A 190 -17.73 2.02 -2.58
CA ALA A 190 -16.74 3.05 -2.28
C ALA A 190 -17.16 4.43 -2.78
N GLU A 191 -17.74 4.53 -3.97
CA GLU A 191 -18.29 5.79 -4.50
C GLU A 191 -19.37 6.36 -3.59
N ILE A 192 -20.31 5.54 -3.13
CA ILE A 192 -21.39 5.98 -2.23
C ILE A 192 -20.87 6.41 -0.85
N LEU A 193 -19.86 5.72 -0.32
CA LEU A 193 -19.33 5.98 1.02
C LEU A 193 -18.42 7.20 1.09
N PHE A 194 -17.78 7.58 -0.03
CA PHE A 194 -16.68 8.57 -0.02
C PHE A 194 -16.88 9.72 -1.01
N GLN A 195 -18.11 9.93 -1.46
CA GLN A 195 -18.53 11.13 -2.21
C GLN A 195 -18.34 12.42 -1.45
#